data_ece11e34b064ab63f4d8cba042e08a67
#
_entry.id   ece11e34b064ab63f4d8cba042e08a67
#
_cell.length_a   1.000
_cell.length_b   1.000
_cell.length_c   1.000
_cell.angle_alpha   90.00
_cell.angle_beta   90.00
_cell.angle_gamma   90.00
#
_symmetry.space_group_name_H-M   'P 1'
#
loop_
_entity.id
_entity.type
_entity.pdbx_description
1 polymer ?
#
loop_
_entity_poly.entity_id
_entity_poly.type
_entity_poly.pdbx_seq_one_letter_code
_entity_poly.pdbx_strand_id
1 'polypeptide(L)'
;MQDLIVQAIDREQLALAYPLVRSATRVSLERWEEFVSELLCDGGGVLAVVSPDDCVHGVAAYRPARNLRHEQSLDVEVIVAFDLQGGDRVRSALCEELERIASLLGCSAVNFTVGAKSAEPASLARSGLERLGLKLDTVSLVRELPEEGP
;
A
#
# COMPACT_ATOMS: atom_id res chain seq x y z
N MET A 1 1.84 -24.62 8.26
CA MET A 1 2.20 -23.33 7.65
C MET A 1 1.11 -22.93 6.67
N GLN A 2 0.57 -21.73 6.84
CA GLN A 2 -0.42 -21.24 5.89
C GLN A 2 0.26 -20.73 4.64
N ASP A 3 -0.18 -21.20 3.50
CA ASP A 3 0.31 -20.71 2.22
C ASP A 3 -0.39 -19.39 1.90
N LEU A 4 0.38 -18.31 1.87
CA LEU A 4 -0.12 -16.98 1.54
C LEU A 4 0.05 -16.73 0.05
N ILE A 5 -0.99 -16.26 -0.59
CA ILE A 5 -1.00 -15.95 -2.01
C ILE A 5 -1.21 -14.46 -2.20
N VAL A 6 -0.34 -13.82 -2.98
CA VAL A 6 -0.52 -12.42 -3.38
C VAL A 6 -1.27 -12.41 -4.71
N GLN A 7 -2.38 -11.70 -4.76
CA GLN A 7 -3.19 -11.63 -5.97
C GLN A 7 -3.72 -10.22 -6.20
N ALA A 8 -3.88 -9.87 -7.47
CA ALA A 8 -4.59 -8.64 -7.83
C ALA A 8 -6.06 -8.83 -7.54
N ILE A 9 -6.70 -7.83 -6.99
CA ILE A 9 -8.14 -7.89 -6.71
C ILE A 9 -8.89 -6.94 -7.63
N ASP A 10 -10.09 -7.36 -8.02
CA ASP A 10 -10.98 -6.58 -8.85
C ASP A 10 -11.99 -5.78 -8.01
N ARG A 11 -12.89 -5.06 -8.68
CA ARG A 11 -13.90 -4.24 -8.00
C ARG A 11 -14.83 -5.06 -7.11
N GLU A 12 -15.13 -6.30 -7.49
CA GLU A 12 -16.03 -7.14 -6.71
C GLU A 12 -15.39 -7.60 -5.40
N GLN A 13 -14.06 -7.67 -5.37
CA GLN A 13 -13.31 -8.12 -4.21
C GLN A 13 -12.90 -6.99 -3.26
N LEU A 14 -13.15 -5.73 -3.63
CA LEU A 14 -12.74 -4.58 -2.80
C LEU A 14 -13.35 -4.60 -1.41
N ALA A 15 -14.59 -5.08 -1.29
CA ALA A 15 -15.26 -5.18 0.00
C ALA A 15 -14.56 -6.16 0.95
N LEU A 16 -13.90 -7.19 0.41
CA LEU A 16 -13.16 -8.16 1.22
C LEU A 16 -11.90 -7.54 1.85
N ALA A 17 -11.27 -6.62 1.15
CA ALA A 17 -10.07 -5.92 1.63
C ALA A 17 -10.39 -4.72 2.51
N TYR A 18 -11.60 -4.20 2.42
CA TYR A 18 -11.99 -2.97 3.08
C TYR A 18 -11.79 -2.96 4.60
N PRO A 19 -12.14 -4.03 5.36
CA PRO A 19 -11.93 -4.00 6.81
C PRO A 19 -10.49 -3.71 7.20
N LEU A 20 -9.53 -4.23 6.44
CA LEU A 20 -8.12 -3.99 6.68
C LEU A 20 -7.73 -2.54 6.34
N VAL A 21 -8.21 -2.03 5.21
CA VAL A 21 -7.98 -0.64 4.79
C VAL A 21 -8.59 0.32 5.81
N ARG A 22 -9.81 0.04 6.27
CA ARG A 22 -10.49 0.85 7.27
C ARG A 22 -9.69 0.93 8.57
N SER A 23 -9.09 -0.16 9.00
CA SER A 23 -8.31 -0.18 10.24
C SER A 23 -7.12 0.77 10.21
N ALA A 24 -6.56 1.02 9.03
CA ALA A 24 -5.38 1.86 8.85
C ALA A 24 -5.70 3.30 8.44
N THR A 25 -6.78 3.50 7.67
CA THR A 25 -7.06 4.80 7.05
C THR A 25 -8.33 5.48 7.55
N ARG A 26 -9.25 4.71 8.11
CA ARG A 26 -10.58 5.17 8.55
C ARG A 26 -11.45 5.77 7.45
N VAL A 27 -11.14 5.49 6.19
CA VAL A 27 -11.97 5.94 5.07
C VAL A 27 -13.23 5.08 4.95
N SER A 28 -14.30 5.61 4.33
CA SER A 28 -15.51 4.85 4.07
C SER A 28 -15.29 3.87 2.91
N LEU A 29 -16.15 2.86 2.82
CA LEU A 29 -16.11 1.93 1.70
C LEU A 29 -16.30 2.65 0.36
N GLU A 30 -17.23 3.60 0.31
CA GLU A 30 -17.49 4.39 -0.89
C GLU A 30 -16.25 5.14 -1.35
N ARG A 31 -15.55 5.80 -0.42
CA ARG A 31 -14.32 6.52 -0.74
C ARG A 31 -13.21 5.56 -1.18
N TRP A 32 -13.11 4.39 -0.58
CA TRP A 32 -12.17 3.36 -0.98
C TRP A 32 -12.43 2.91 -2.42
N GLU A 33 -13.69 2.65 -2.75
CA GLU A 33 -14.08 2.24 -4.11
C GLU A 33 -13.78 3.31 -5.15
N GLU A 34 -14.06 4.58 -4.83
CA GLU A 34 -13.73 5.73 -5.70
C GLU A 34 -12.22 5.83 -5.93
N PHE A 35 -11.46 5.73 -4.87
CA PHE A 35 -10.00 5.78 -4.93
C PHE A 35 -9.43 4.68 -5.83
N VAL A 36 -9.91 3.46 -5.65
CA VAL A 36 -9.45 2.33 -6.48
C VAL A 36 -9.85 2.53 -7.94
N SER A 37 -11.04 3.07 -8.20
CA SER A 37 -11.44 3.37 -9.58
C SER A 37 -10.46 4.34 -10.26
N GLU A 38 -10.01 5.35 -9.54
CA GLU A 38 -9.01 6.30 -10.05
C GLU A 38 -7.67 5.61 -10.30
N LEU A 39 -7.22 4.77 -9.37
CA LEU A 39 -5.98 4.01 -9.54
C LEU A 39 -6.01 3.15 -10.80
N LEU A 40 -7.12 2.45 -11.03
CA LEU A 40 -7.26 1.58 -12.19
C LEU A 40 -7.24 2.39 -13.49
N CYS A 41 -7.83 3.58 -13.50
CA CYS A 41 -7.77 4.46 -14.65
C CYS A 41 -6.35 4.96 -14.93
N ASP A 42 -5.52 5.08 -13.92
CA ASP A 42 -4.14 5.55 -14.03
C ASP A 42 -3.13 4.41 -14.28
N GLY A 43 -3.61 3.21 -14.54
CA GLY A 43 -2.75 2.06 -14.77
C GLY A 43 -2.27 1.36 -13.51
N GLY A 44 -2.85 1.72 -12.36
CA GLY A 44 -2.52 1.11 -11.08
C GLY A 44 -3.41 -0.08 -10.74
N GLY A 45 -3.34 -0.51 -9.51
CA GLY A 45 -4.13 -1.65 -9.06
C GLY A 45 -4.06 -1.84 -7.55
N VAL A 46 -4.70 -2.90 -7.11
CA VAL A 46 -4.73 -3.30 -5.70
C VAL A 46 -4.30 -4.76 -5.60
N LEU A 47 -3.39 -5.02 -4.68
CA LEU A 47 -2.94 -6.37 -4.34
C LEU A 47 -3.48 -6.75 -2.98
N ALA A 48 -3.82 -8.02 -2.81
CA ALA A 48 -4.19 -8.58 -1.52
C ALA A 48 -3.38 -9.83 -1.25
N VAL A 49 -3.02 -10.03 0.00
CA VAL A 49 -2.41 -11.29 0.47
C VAL A 49 -3.51 -12.09 1.14
N VAL A 50 -3.78 -13.26 0.59
CA VAL A 50 -4.92 -14.09 0.98
C VAL A 50 -4.43 -15.46 1.42
N SER A 51 -5.01 -15.96 2.51
CA SER A 51 -4.75 -17.33 2.98
C SER A 51 -5.76 -18.30 2.34
N PRO A 52 -5.53 -19.63 2.44
CA PRO A 52 -6.42 -20.62 1.85
C PRO A 52 -7.89 -20.56 2.33
N ASP A 53 -8.14 -19.95 3.47
CA ASP A 53 -9.49 -19.76 4.02
C ASP A 53 -10.13 -18.44 3.58
N ASP A 54 -9.58 -17.81 2.53
CA ASP A 54 -10.03 -16.53 1.95
C ASP A 54 -9.94 -15.33 2.88
N CYS A 55 -9.14 -15.42 3.93
CA CYS A 55 -8.87 -14.27 4.80
C CYS A 55 -7.83 -13.36 4.18
N VAL A 56 -8.09 -12.05 4.19
CA VAL A 56 -7.16 -11.04 3.70
C VAL A 56 -6.24 -10.60 4.83
N HIS A 57 -4.95 -10.81 4.66
CA HIS A 57 -3.91 -10.47 5.64
C HIS A 57 -3.13 -9.21 5.28
N GLY A 58 -3.19 -8.78 4.04
CA GLY A 58 -2.50 -7.59 3.61
C GLY A 58 -3.11 -7.01 2.35
N VAL A 59 -2.96 -5.70 2.18
CA VAL A 59 -3.47 -4.97 1.03
C VAL A 59 -2.44 -3.91 0.64
N ALA A 60 -2.20 -3.74 -0.65
CA ALA A 60 -1.41 -2.63 -1.17
C ALA A 60 -2.12 -2.03 -2.38
N ALA A 61 -2.19 -0.71 -2.43
CA ALA A 61 -2.76 0.01 -3.55
C ALA A 61 -1.65 0.86 -4.18
N TYR A 62 -1.48 0.73 -5.49
CA TYR A 62 -0.35 1.33 -6.20
C TYR A 62 -0.78 1.93 -7.52
N ARG A 63 0.03 2.88 -8.02
CA ARG A 63 -0.07 3.38 -9.38
C ARG A 63 1.31 3.83 -9.88
N PRO A 64 1.57 3.72 -11.20
CA PRO A 64 2.79 4.28 -11.76
C PRO A 64 2.71 5.80 -11.77
N ALA A 65 3.83 6.46 -11.53
CA ALA A 65 3.91 7.91 -11.48
C ALA A 65 5.27 8.38 -12.01
N ARG A 66 5.32 9.63 -12.41
CA ARG A 66 6.56 10.29 -12.78
C ARG A 66 6.85 11.39 -11.79
N ASN A 67 8.10 11.50 -11.35
CA ASN A 67 8.51 12.56 -10.46
C ASN A 67 9.96 12.98 -10.78
N LEU A 68 10.39 14.08 -10.17
CA LEU A 68 11.72 14.63 -10.44
C LEU A 68 12.84 13.77 -9.87
N ARG A 69 12.57 13.01 -8.82
CA ARG A 69 13.59 12.23 -8.13
C ARG A 69 13.88 10.89 -8.79
N HIS A 70 12.87 10.25 -9.33
CA HIS A 70 12.95 8.87 -9.81
C HIS A 70 12.32 8.68 -11.18
N GLU A 71 12.37 9.66 -12.03
CA GLU A 71 11.85 9.64 -13.40
C GLU A 71 10.54 8.83 -13.56
N GLN A 72 10.58 7.50 -13.30
CA GLN A 72 9.40 6.65 -13.20
C GLN A 72 9.42 5.87 -11.89
N SER A 73 8.34 5.93 -11.15
CA SER A 73 8.22 5.20 -9.89
C SER A 73 6.88 4.49 -9.80
N LEU A 74 6.84 3.47 -8.98
CA LEU A 74 5.59 2.84 -8.58
C LEU A 74 5.24 3.41 -7.20
N ASP A 75 4.18 4.21 -7.14
CA ASP A 75 3.76 4.84 -5.90
C ASP A 75 2.74 3.97 -5.19
N VAL A 76 3.08 3.53 -3.99
CA VAL A 76 2.24 2.70 -3.14
C VAL A 76 1.64 3.60 -2.08
N GLU A 77 0.38 4.01 -2.28
CA GLU A 77 -0.31 4.96 -1.39
C GLU A 77 -0.92 4.30 -0.16
N VAL A 78 -1.20 3.00 -0.27
CA VAL A 78 -1.74 2.23 0.85
C VAL A 78 -0.96 0.92 0.93
N ILE A 79 -0.42 0.62 2.09
CA ILE A 79 0.12 -0.69 2.40
C ILE A 79 -0.24 -1.02 3.84
N VAL A 80 -1.00 -2.09 4.01
CA VAL A 80 -1.43 -2.58 5.31
C VAL A 80 -1.11 -4.06 5.38
N ALA A 81 -0.39 -4.46 6.40
CA ALA A 81 -0.04 -5.86 6.59
C ALA A 81 -0.32 -6.27 8.02
N PHE A 82 -0.99 -7.39 8.17
CA PHE A 82 -1.29 -7.96 9.47
C PHE A 82 -0.57 -9.31 9.60
N ASP A 83 0.54 -9.32 10.31
CA ASP A 83 1.34 -10.50 10.54
C ASP A 83 1.06 -11.07 11.94
N LEU A 84 0.34 -12.20 11.98
CA LEU A 84 -0.15 -12.81 13.21
C LEU A 84 0.96 -13.24 14.20
N GLN A 85 2.17 -13.43 13.72
CA GLN A 85 3.29 -13.92 14.52
C GLN A 85 4.42 -12.90 14.69
N GLY A 86 4.10 -11.61 14.49
CA GLY A 86 5.09 -10.55 14.65
C GLY A 86 6.21 -10.54 13.61
N GLY A 87 6.09 -11.34 12.55
CA GLY A 87 7.04 -11.34 11.46
C GLY A 87 6.67 -10.37 10.35
N ASP A 88 7.42 -10.41 9.26
CA ASP A 88 7.23 -9.54 8.11
C ASP A 88 6.80 -10.29 6.85
N ARG A 89 6.22 -11.48 6.98
CA ARG A 89 5.87 -12.34 5.84
C ARG A 89 4.90 -11.68 4.86
N VAL A 90 3.83 -11.09 5.40
CA VAL A 90 2.79 -10.46 4.57
C VAL A 90 3.35 -9.23 3.88
N ARG A 91 4.02 -8.36 4.63
CA ARG A 91 4.62 -7.15 4.08
C ARG A 91 5.70 -7.49 3.07
N SER A 92 6.54 -8.49 3.36
CA SER A 92 7.58 -8.94 2.44
C SER A 92 6.99 -9.46 1.13
N ALA A 93 5.92 -10.26 1.21
CA ALA A 93 5.24 -10.77 0.02
C ALA A 93 4.68 -9.65 -0.85
N LEU A 94 4.07 -8.63 -0.23
CA LEU A 94 3.59 -7.46 -0.95
C LEU A 94 4.73 -6.70 -1.62
N CYS A 95 5.82 -6.47 -0.89
CA CYS A 95 6.98 -5.76 -1.43
C CYS A 95 7.61 -6.48 -2.62
N GLU A 96 7.74 -7.80 -2.56
CA GLU A 96 8.27 -8.59 -3.67
C GLU A 96 7.41 -8.46 -4.92
N GLU A 97 6.10 -8.55 -4.77
CA GLU A 97 5.17 -8.42 -5.89
C GLU A 97 5.18 -7.00 -6.46
N LEU A 98 5.23 -5.98 -5.60
CA LEU A 98 5.31 -4.59 -6.04
C LEU A 98 6.60 -4.32 -6.81
N GLU A 99 7.72 -4.88 -6.37
CA GLU A 99 8.99 -4.77 -7.09
C GLU A 99 8.91 -5.43 -8.46
N ARG A 100 8.27 -6.59 -8.54
CA ARG A 100 8.07 -7.29 -9.81
C ARG A 100 7.24 -6.43 -10.78
N ILE A 101 6.15 -5.86 -10.30
CA ILE A 101 5.29 -4.99 -11.10
C ILE A 101 6.07 -3.74 -11.56
N ALA A 102 6.81 -3.12 -10.64
CA ALA A 102 7.62 -1.95 -10.95
C ALA A 102 8.63 -2.25 -12.06
N SER A 103 9.30 -3.38 -11.99
CA SER A 103 10.25 -3.81 -13.01
C SER A 103 9.57 -4.00 -14.37
N LEU A 104 8.39 -4.63 -14.39
CA LEU A 104 7.64 -4.82 -15.62
C LEU A 104 7.19 -3.50 -16.25
N LEU A 105 6.92 -2.50 -15.45
CA LEU A 105 6.48 -1.19 -15.91
C LEU A 105 7.65 -0.24 -16.22
N GLY A 106 8.88 -0.68 -16.02
CA GLY A 106 10.07 0.14 -16.26
C GLY A 106 10.31 1.21 -15.21
N CYS A 107 9.80 1.00 -13.99
CA CYS A 107 10.01 1.93 -12.89
C CYS A 107 11.41 1.75 -12.28
N SER A 108 12.03 2.86 -11.88
CA SER A 108 13.35 2.86 -11.24
C SER A 108 13.26 2.80 -9.71
N ALA A 109 12.08 3.00 -9.15
CA ALA A 109 11.87 3.01 -7.70
C ALA A 109 10.44 2.60 -7.34
N VAL A 110 10.28 2.12 -6.12
CA VAL A 110 8.96 1.91 -5.51
C VAL A 110 8.90 2.82 -4.30
N ASN A 111 7.93 3.72 -4.27
CA ASN A 111 7.74 4.69 -3.20
C ASN A 111 6.57 4.27 -2.32
N PHE A 112 6.80 4.15 -1.03
CA PHE A 112 5.75 3.80 -0.06
C PHE A 112 5.38 5.02 0.76
N THR A 113 4.10 5.37 0.76
CA THR A 113 3.57 6.43 1.60
C THR A 113 3.04 5.80 2.89
N VAL A 114 3.59 6.21 4.01
CA VAL A 114 3.18 5.72 5.33
C VAL A 114 2.85 6.90 6.23
N GLY A 115 2.06 6.66 7.27
CA GLY A 115 1.75 7.70 8.23
C GLY A 115 3.00 8.20 8.94
N ALA A 116 3.00 9.47 9.36
CA ALA A 116 4.16 10.10 9.99
C ALA A 116 4.65 9.34 11.22
N LYS A 117 3.75 8.77 12.00
CA LYS A 117 4.12 7.98 13.19
C LYS A 117 4.90 6.73 12.82
N SER A 118 4.54 6.09 11.71
CA SER A 118 5.24 4.91 11.21
C SER A 118 6.63 5.21 10.71
N ALA A 119 6.89 6.47 10.34
CA ALA A 119 8.20 6.91 9.85
C ALA A 119 9.13 7.37 10.98
N GLU A 120 8.67 7.45 12.21
CA GLU A 120 9.49 7.85 13.35
C GLU A 120 10.62 6.85 13.60
N PRO A 121 11.86 7.33 13.89
CA PRO A 121 13.02 6.44 14.03
C PRO A 121 12.85 5.33 15.06
N ALA A 122 12.09 5.58 16.13
CA ALA A 122 11.89 4.60 17.19
C ALA A 122 10.69 3.68 16.98
N SER A 123 9.94 3.83 15.90
CA SER A 123 8.74 3.03 15.68
C SER A 123 9.09 1.60 15.21
N LEU A 124 8.28 0.64 15.63
CA LEU A 124 8.41 -0.74 15.16
C LEU A 124 8.10 -0.84 13.67
N ALA A 125 7.17 -0.03 13.18
CA ALA A 125 6.83 0.01 11.76
C ALA A 125 8.05 0.46 10.93
N ARG A 126 8.75 1.51 11.35
CA ARG A 126 9.96 1.99 10.69
C ARG A 126 11.03 0.91 10.64
N SER A 127 11.27 0.23 11.75
CA SER A 127 12.24 -0.86 11.82
C SER A 127 11.89 -2.00 10.87
N GLY A 128 10.61 -2.36 10.78
CA GLY A 128 10.14 -3.39 9.86
C GLY A 128 10.37 -3.00 8.40
N LEU A 129 10.11 -1.75 8.06
CA LEU A 129 10.33 -1.25 6.70
C LEU A 129 11.83 -1.22 6.36
N GLU A 130 12.68 -0.80 7.29
CA GLU A 130 14.13 -0.81 7.08
C GLU A 130 14.68 -2.22 6.88
N ARG A 131 14.15 -3.21 7.60
CA ARG A 131 14.54 -4.63 7.40
C ARG A 131 14.22 -5.12 5.99
N LEU A 132 13.23 -4.54 5.34
CA LEU A 132 12.86 -4.86 3.96
C LEU A 132 13.64 -4.05 2.92
N GLY A 133 14.63 -3.28 3.36
CA GLY A 133 15.47 -2.49 2.46
C GLY A 133 14.93 -1.12 2.10
N LEU A 134 13.87 -0.67 2.77
CA LEU A 134 13.28 0.65 2.53
C LEU A 134 14.00 1.71 3.36
N LYS A 135 14.15 2.89 2.79
CA LYS A 135 14.76 4.03 3.49
C LYS A 135 13.88 5.26 3.33
N LEU A 136 13.96 6.16 4.29
CA LEU A 136 13.25 7.42 4.21
C LEU A 136 13.82 8.27 3.07
N ASP A 137 12.96 8.65 2.13
CA ASP A 137 13.37 9.42 0.94
C ASP A 137 12.91 10.86 1.01
N THR A 138 11.61 11.08 1.20
CA THR A 138 11.03 12.43 1.28
C THR A 138 10.08 12.53 2.45
N VAL A 139 9.73 13.75 2.81
CA VAL A 139 8.74 14.04 3.85
C VAL A 139 7.71 14.98 3.25
N SER A 140 6.43 14.67 3.44
CA SER A 140 5.32 15.52 3.02
C SER A 140 4.76 16.28 4.20
N LEU A 141 4.58 17.57 4.02
CA LEU A 141 3.93 18.43 5.02
C LEU A 141 2.57 18.84 4.45
N VAL A 142 1.55 18.81 5.30
CA VAL A 142 0.20 19.13 4.87
C VAL A 142 -0.35 20.33 5.61
N ARG A 143 -1.05 21.19 4.89
CA ARG A 143 -1.88 22.22 5.49
C ARG A 143 -3.30 21.98 5.02
N GLU A 144 -4.16 21.60 5.93
CA GLU A 144 -5.57 21.42 5.59
C GLU A 144 -6.22 22.78 5.39
N LEU A 145 -6.98 22.90 4.30
CA LEU A 145 -7.70 24.12 4.01
C LEU A 145 -9.09 24.04 4.62
N PRO A 146 -9.62 25.17 5.12
CA PRO A 146 -10.97 25.17 5.65
C PRO A 146 -11.95 24.85 4.51
N GLU A 147 -12.98 24.06 4.84
CA GLU A 147 -14.05 23.82 3.88
C GLU A 147 -14.71 25.14 3.55
N GLU A 148 -14.82 25.44 2.24
CA GLU A 148 -15.60 26.59 1.82
C GLU A 148 -17.07 26.30 2.11
N GLY A 149 -17.68 27.08 3.01
CA GLY A 149 -19.10 26.95 3.31
C GLY A 149 -19.95 27.23 2.07
N PRO A 150 -21.20 26.76 2.05
CA PRO A 150 -22.09 26.99 0.93
C PRO A 150 -22.39 28.47 0.73
#